data_e6822df7b245bad1aa3b0a08fff63d4c
#
_entry.id   e6822df7b245bad1aa3b0a08fff63d4c
#
_cell.length_a   1.000
_cell.length_b   1.000
_cell.length_c   1.000
_cell.angle_alpha   90.00
_cell.angle_beta   90.00
_cell.angle_gamma   90.00
#
_symmetry.space_group_name_H-M   'P 1'
#
loop_
_entity.id
_entity.type
_entity.pdbx_description
1 polymer ?
#
loop_
_entity_poly.entity_id
_entity_poly.type
_entity_poly.pdbx_seq_one_letter_code
_entity_poly.pdbx_strand_id
1 'polypeptide(L)'
;MRDFHCPNCGQRLTFENSACLACGSALGFSLEEMALLVITTGDDADRAGFVSAGEYELCANRNVAECNWLVPIHQPGLLCRSCVLTVERPNDADTAGLAEFARAEAAKRRLVAELHELKLPIVGRDQDPDYGLAFRLLSSAHEQVLTGHENGVITIDLAEGDDVHREQLRVEMDEPYRTLLGHFRHEVGHYYFYRLIDPSNEHLQQFNELFGDPDADYQEALDRHYSEGPPEGWQEHYVSSYATMHAAEDWAETFAHYLHIRDTLDTSAWSGFAPATATFDRPVLGPSAFQTIIDMWLPLSWSLNMVNRSMGHDDLYPFVLPVAVLQKMKFIHTVIDEVTSLPSRPAAFSE
;
A
#
# COMPACT_ATOMS: atom_id res chain seq x y z
N MET A 1 -7.94 5.60 3.29
CA MET A 1 -8.97 4.67 3.88
C MET A 1 -10.30 5.37 4.06
N ARG A 2 -11.43 4.66 3.97
CA ARG A 2 -12.78 5.22 4.08
C ARG A 2 -13.25 5.33 5.54
N ASP A 3 -14.24 6.17 5.81
CA ASP A 3 -14.96 6.24 7.09
C ASP A 3 -16.03 5.14 7.10
N PHE A 4 -15.79 4.08 7.85
CA PHE A 4 -16.68 2.92 7.91
C PHE A 4 -17.73 3.09 9.01
N HIS A 5 -18.97 2.71 8.70
CA HIS A 5 -20.05 2.68 9.65
C HIS A 5 -20.75 1.31 9.63
N CYS A 6 -21.19 0.86 10.80
CA CYS A 6 -21.96 -0.37 10.90
C CYS A 6 -23.30 -0.23 10.15
N PRO A 7 -23.58 -1.06 9.13
CA PRO A 7 -24.84 -0.98 8.39
C PRO A 7 -26.07 -1.22 9.28
N ASN A 8 -25.90 -1.91 10.41
CA ASN A 8 -27.01 -2.21 11.30
C ASN A 8 -27.34 -1.06 12.27
N CYS A 9 -26.35 -0.40 12.87
CA CYS A 9 -26.60 0.57 13.95
C CYS A 9 -25.92 1.93 13.76
N GLY A 10 -25.16 2.15 12.67
CA GLY A 10 -24.49 3.41 12.38
C GLY A 10 -23.22 3.69 13.21
N GLN A 11 -22.79 2.77 14.09
CA GLN A 11 -21.55 2.93 14.86
C GLN A 11 -20.37 3.09 13.91
N ARG A 12 -19.49 4.09 14.17
CA ARG A 12 -18.23 4.24 13.42
C ARG A 12 -17.31 3.04 13.68
N LEU A 13 -16.69 2.55 12.62
CA LEU A 13 -15.84 1.36 12.60
C LEU A 13 -14.47 1.70 12.00
N THR A 14 -13.50 0.84 12.27
CA THR A 14 -12.21 0.81 11.55
C THR A 14 -12.19 -0.29 10.49
N PHE A 15 -11.28 -0.16 9.53
CA PHE A 15 -11.10 -1.12 8.43
C PHE A 15 -10.97 -2.59 8.91
N GLU A 16 -10.35 -2.80 10.06
CA GLU A 16 -10.03 -4.12 10.61
C GLU A 16 -11.17 -4.75 11.43
N ASN A 17 -12.29 -4.05 11.65
CA ASN A 17 -13.35 -4.60 12.48
C ASN A 17 -13.97 -5.86 11.86
N SER A 18 -14.04 -6.93 12.64
CA SER A 18 -14.75 -8.17 12.34
C SER A 18 -16.07 -8.31 13.12
N ALA A 19 -16.33 -7.38 14.03
CA ALA A 19 -17.59 -7.26 14.78
C ALA A 19 -17.87 -5.81 15.17
N CYS A 20 -19.14 -5.44 15.22
CA CYS A 20 -19.59 -4.17 15.77
C CYS A 20 -19.79 -4.29 17.29
N LEU A 21 -18.96 -3.59 18.08
CA LEU A 21 -19.04 -3.66 19.54
C LEU A 21 -20.32 -3.03 20.12
N ALA A 22 -21.00 -2.15 19.35
CA ALA A 22 -22.21 -1.50 19.82
C ALA A 22 -23.47 -2.38 19.67
N CYS A 23 -23.58 -3.18 18.60
CA CYS A 23 -24.77 -3.99 18.35
C CYS A 23 -24.50 -5.49 18.22
N GLY A 24 -23.24 -5.93 18.29
CA GLY A 24 -22.86 -7.34 18.24
C GLY A 24 -22.89 -7.95 16.82
N SER A 25 -23.19 -7.17 15.77
CA SER A 25 -23.24 -7.69 14.40
C SER A 25 -21.86 -8.20 13.96
N ALA A 26 -21.81 -9.40 13.38
CA ALA A 26 -20.62 -9.91 12.70
C ALA A 26 -20.38 -9.10 11.42
N LEU A 27 -19.11 -8.74 11.16
CA LEU A 27 -18.73 -7.89 10.05
C LEU A 27 -17.67 -8.57 9.19
N GLY A 28 -17.70 -8.26 7.89
CA GLY A 28 -16.66 -8.62 6.96
C GLY A 28 -16.43 -7.52 5.93
N PHE A 29 -15.18 -7.34 5.52
CA PHE A 29 -14.83 -6.35 4.49
C PHE A 29 -15.01 -6.94 3.10
N SER A 30 -15.81 -6.26 2.27
CA SER A 30 -15.94 -6.52 0.84
C SER A 30 -14.99 -5.62 0.06
N LEU A 31 -14.06 -6.23 -0.67
CA LEU A 31 -13.14 -5.49 -1.54
C LEU A 31 -13.90 -4.86 -2.73
N GLU A 32 -14.91 -5.55 -3.26
CA GLU A 32 -15.69 -5.08 -4.41
C GLU A 32 -16.51 -3.84 -4.06
N GLU A 33 -17.12 -3.82 -2.87
CA GLU A 33 -17.91 -2.68 -2.39
C GLU A 33 -17.07 -1.64 -1.66
N MET A 34 -15.81 -1.98 -1.34
CA MET A 34 -14.95 -1.17 -0.49
C MET A 34 -15.65 -0.76 0.82
N ALA A 35 -16.33 -1.71 1.47
CA ALA A 35 -17.19 -1.48 2.63
C ALA A 35 -17.14 -2.65 3.62
N LEU A 36 -17.44 -2.34 4.89
CA LEU A 36 -17.74 -3.35 5.90
C LEU A 36 -19.22 -3.73 5.82
N LEU A 37 -19.51 -5.01 5.64
CA LEU A 37 -20.85 -5.57 5.51
C LEU A 37 -21.19 -6.38 6.75
N VAL A 38 -22.49 -6.44 7.10
CA VAL A 38 -23.01 -7.30 8.17
C VAL A 38 -23.26 -8.70 7.62
N ILE A 39 -22.68 -9.70 8.25
CA ILE A 39 -22.92 -11.12 7.92
C ILE A 39 -24.17 -11.58 8.70
N THR A 40 -25.22 -11.98 8.00
CA THR A 40 -26.48 -12.41 8.59
C THR A 40 -26.87 -13.84 8.18
N THR A 41 -27.57 -14.55 9.04
CA THR A 41 -28.19 -15.86 8.77
C THR A 41 -29.70 -15.77 8.54
N GLY A 42 -30.30 -14.57 8.63
CA GLY A 42 -31.74 -14.32 8.51
C GLY A 42 -32.13 -13.71 7.18
N ASP A 43 -33.39 -13.30 7.11
CA ASP A 43 -34.04 -12.73 5.91
C ASP A 43 -33.54 -11.31 5.56
N ASP A 44 -32.64 -10.72 6.38
CA ASP A 44 -32.07 -9.38 6.16
C ASP A 44 -30.97 -9.34 5.11
N ALA A 45 -30.63 -10.46 4.45
CA ALA A 45 -29.53 -10.51 3.49
C ALA A 45 -29.70 -9.53 2.30
N ASP A 46 -30.94 -9.26 1.91
CA ASP A 46 -31.25 -8.32 0.83
C ASP A 46 -31.17 -6.83 1.25
N ARG A 47 -30.93 -6.57 2.54
CA ARG A 47 -30.79 -5.22 3.06
C ARG A 47 -29.43 -4.64 2.65
N ALA A 48 -29.41 -3.37 2.22
CA ALA A 48 -28.16 -2.68 1.86
C ALA A 48 -27.13 -2.76 2.99
N GLY A 49 -25.92 -3.20 2.66
CA GLY A 49 -24.83 -3.41 3.61
C GLY A 49 -24.88 -4.73 4.38
N PHE A 50 -25.74 -5.67 3.98
CA PHE A 50 -25.84 -7.02 4.55
C PHE A 50 -25.49 -8.06 3.50
N VAL A 51 -24.95 -9.19 3.94
CA VAL A 51 -24.66 -10.36 3.09
C VAL A 51 -25.07 -11.63 3.81
N SER A 52 -25.50 -12.62 3.04
CA SER A 52 -25.89 -13.92 3.55
C SER A 52 -24.66 -14.73 4.00
N ALA A 53 -24.71 -15.26 5.22
CA ALA A 53 -23.74 -16.25 5.71
C ALA A 53 -23.80 -17.58 4.92
N GLY A 54 -24.79 -17.77 4.05
CA GLY A 54 -24.88 -18.89 3.11
C GLY A 54 -24.18 -18.62 1.78
N GLU A 55 -23.79 -17.38 1.49
CA GLU A 55 -23.14 -16.96 0.24
C GLU A 55 -21.73 -16.43 0.44
N TYR A 56 -21.44 -15.88 1.63
CA TYR A 56 -20.16 -15.32 2.01
C TYR A 56 -19.66 -15.85 3.34
N GLU A 57 -18.36 -16.04 3.45
CA GLU A 57 -17.67 -16.35 4.71
C GLU A 57 -16.44 -15.44 4.89
N LEU A 58 -15.92 -15.40 6.09
CA LEU A 58 -14.62 -14.75 6.34
C LEU A 58 -13.49 -15.60 5.75
N CYS A 59 -12.48 -14.92 5.24
CA CYS A 59 -11.24 -15.51 4.72
C CYS A 59 -10.71 -16.63 5.64
N ALA A 60 -10.20 -17.73 5.05
CA ALA A 60 -9.62 -18.86 5.81
C ALA A 60 -8.49 -18.43 6.77
N ASN A 61 -7.79 -17.33 6.47
CA ASN A 61 -6.75 -16.75 7.33
C ASN A 61 -7.30 -15.85 8.46
N ARG A 62 -8.60 -15.89 8.75
CA ARG A 62 -9.20 -15.06 9.80
C ARG A 62 -8.55 -15.20 11.18
N ASN A 63 -8.05 -16.41 11.52
CA ASN A 63 -7.45 -16.67 12.82
C ASN A 63 -5.93 -16.41 12.83
N VAL A 64 -5.23 -16.73 11.73
CA VAL A 64 -3.76 -16.63 11.67
C VAL A 64 -3.30 -15.23 11.28
N ALA A 65 -4.02 -14.58 10.37
CA ALA A 65 -3.73 -13.25 9.88
C ALA A 65 -4.72 -12.19 10.39
N GLU A 66 -5.63 -12.54 11.30
CA GLU A 66 -6.72 -11.67 11.76
C GLU A 66 -7.49 -11.04 10.60
N CYS A 67 -7.69 -11.83 9.52
CA CYS A 67 -8.29 -11.33 8.30
C CYS A 67 -9.82 -11.24 8.41
N ASN A 68 -10.34 -10.04 8.21
CA ASN A 68 -11.78 -9.76 8.23
C ASN A 68 -12.41 -9.68 6.83
N TRP A 69 -11.69 -10.05 5.78
CA TRP A 69 -12.19 -9.95 4.41
C TRP A 69 -13.16 -11.08 4.08
N LEU A 70 -14.19 -10.73 3.32
CA LEU A 70 -15.21 -11.65 2.81
C LEU A 70 -14.71 -12.39 1.57
N VAL A 71 -15.14 -13.65 1.47
CA VAL A 71 -14.98 -14.50 0.28
C VAL A 71 -16.30 -15.18 -0.04
N PRO A 72 -16.66 -15.35 -1.33
CA PRO A 72 -17.84 -16.12 -1.72
C PRO A 72 -17.69 -17.61 -1.36
N ILE A 73 -18.75 -18.25 -0.86
CA ILE A 73 -18.77 -19.68 -0.48
C ILE A 73 -18.92 -20.59 -1.72
N HIS A 74 -18.16 -20.38 -2.77
CA HIS A 74 -18.12 -21.33 -3.89
C HIS A 74 -17.20 -22.51 -3.61
N GLN A 75 -16.21 -22.29 -2.76
CA GLN A 75 -15.22 -23.29 -2.32
C GLN A 75 -14.87 -23.03 -0.85
N PRO A 76 -15.19 -23.94 0.08
CA PRO A 76 -14.85 -23.78 1.50
C PRO A 76 -13.33 -23.61 1.72
N GLY A 77 -12.95 -22.71 2.62
CA GLY A 77 -11.56 -22.48 2.99
C GLY A 77 -10.78 -21.59 2.02
N LEU A 78 -11.46 -20.78 1.21
CA LEU A 78 -10.82 -19.85 0.30
C LEU A 78 -10.09 -18.73 1.04
N LEU A 79 -8.97 -18.32 0.45
CA LEU A 79 -8.27 -17.10 0.81
C LEU A 79 -8.85 -15.89 0.06
N CYS A 80 -8.90 -14.74 0.71
CA CYS A 80 -9.30 -13.50 0.05
C CYS A 80 -8.21 -12.99 -0.92
N ARG A 81 -8.56 -12.00 -1.74
CA ARG A 81 -7.66 -11.40 -2.74
C ARG A 81 -6.32 -10.90 -2.17
N SER A 82 -6.26 -10.52 -0.89
CA SER A 82 -5.00 -10.16 -0.24
C SER A 82 -4.24 -11.38 0.24
N CYS A 83 -4.89 -12.31 0.97
CA CYS A 83 -4.22 -13.44 1.58
C CYS A 83 -3.70 -14.46 0.56
N VAL A 84 -4.32 -14.57 -0.62
CA VAL A 84 -3.85 -15.45 -1.71
C VAL A 84 -2.48 -15.03 -2.25
N LEU A 85 -2.12 -13.76 -2.10
CA LEU A 85 -0.82 -13.24 -2.53
C LEU A 85 0.33 -13.63 -1.58
N THR A 86 0.05 -14.10 -0.35
CA THR A 86 1.09 -14.58 0.57
C THR A 86 1.42 -16.03 0.27
N VAL A 87 2.63 -16.27 -0.20
CA VAL A 87 3.13 -17.61 -0.60
C VAL A 87 3.96 -18.26 0.49
N GLU A 88 4.49 -17.49 1.43
CA GLU A 88 5.30 -18.00 2.55
C GLU A 88 5.08 -17.19 3.82
N ARG A 89 5.00 -17.86 4.97
CA ARG A 89 4.76 -17.28 6.29
C ARG A 89 5.47 -18.07 7.39
N PRO A 90 5.56 -17.54 8.63
CA PRO A 90 6.12 -18.29 9.77
C PRO A 90 5.43 -19.63 10.01
N ASN A 91 6.18 -20.56 10.60
CA ASN A 91 5.67 -21.84 11.03
C ASN A 91 4.62 -21.68 12.14
N ASP A 92 3.62 -22.57 12.20
CA ASP A 92 2.55 -22.54 13.21
C ASP A 92 3.07 -22.66 14.66
N ALA A 93 4.27 -23.18 14.87
CA ALA A 93 4.92 -23.22 16.17
C ALA A 93 5.61 -21.91 16.59
N ASP A 94 5.86 -21.00 15.66
CA ASP A 94 6.43 -19.67 15.91
C ASP A 94 5.32 -18.67 16.29
N THR A 95 4.91 -18.68 17.54
CA THR A 95 3.82 -17.82 18.03
C THR A 95 4.17 -16.33 17.99
N ALA A 96 5.44 -15.96 18.15
CA ALA A 96 5.89 -14.57 18.04
C ALA A 96 5.88 -14.12 16.57
N GLY A 97 6.44 -14.90 15.68
CA GLY A 97 6.42 -14.65 14.24
C GLY A 97 4.99 -14.60 13.67
N LEU A 98 4.05 -15.41 14.20
CA LEU A 98 2.64 -15.33 13.80
C LEU A 98 1.95 -14.03 14.25
N ALA A 99 2.31 -13.48 15.39
CA ALA A 99 1.77 -12.19 15.83
C ALA A 99 2.25 -11.04 14.93
N GLU A 100 3.53 -11.03 14.57
CA GLU A 100 4.08 -10.06 13.60
C GLU A 100 3.51 -10.29 12.20
N PHE A 101 3.31 -11.54 11.79
CA PHE A 101 2.63 -11.89 10.54
C PHE A 101 1.22 -11.29 10.46
N ALA A 102 0.43 -11.36 11.52
CA ALA A 102 -0.90 -10.75 11.53
C ALA A 102 -0.84 -9.22 11.34
N ARG A 103 0.15 -8.54 11.93
CA ARG A 103 0.39 -7.10 11.75
C ARG A 103 0.81 -6.78 10.30
N ALA A 104 1.73 -7.57 9.73
CA ALA A 104 2.17 -7.40 8.35
C ALA A 104 1.01 -7.64 7.37
N GLU A 105 0.21 -8.67 7.59
CA GLU A 105 -0.99 -8.94 6.80
C GLU A 105 -2.02 -7.80 6.90
N ALA A 106 -2.17 -7.15 8.06
CA ALA A 106 -3.03 -5.98 8.18
C ALA A 106 -2.53 -4.80 7.33
N ALA A 107 -1.22 -4.51 7.33
CA ALA A 107 -0.62 -3.49 6.48
C ALA A 107 -0.76 -3.84 4.98
N LYS A 108 -0.50 -5.09 4.62
CA LYS A 108 -0.67 -5.59 3.23
C LYS A 108 -2.13 -5.50 2.76
N ARG A 109 -3.11 -5.80 3.61
CA ARG A 109 -4.54 -5.63 3.26
C ARG A 109 -4.88 -4.17 2.95
N ARG A 110 -4.32 -3.21 3.68
CA ARG A 110 -4.48 -1.77 3.40
C ARG A 110 -3.89 -1.42 2.03
N LEU A 111 -2.66 -1.89 1.75
CA LEU A 111 -2.06 -1.72 0.43
C LEU A 111 -2.93 -2.32 -0.68
N VAL A 112 -3.36 -3.58 -0.56
CA VAL A 112 -4.17 -4.25 -1.59
C VAL A 112 -5.50 -3.53 -1.83
N ALA A 113 -6.14 -3.02 -0.77
CA ALA A 113 -7.34 -2.21 -0.89
C ALA A 113 -7.08 -0.87 -1.61
N GLU A 114 -5.96 -0.20 -1.29
CA GLU A 114 -5.52 1.03 -1.95
C GLU A 114 -5.25 0.80 -3.46
N LEU A 115 -4.49 -0.23 -3.80
CA LEU A 115 -4.20 -0.59 -5.19
C LEU A 115 -5.48 -0.92 -5.98
N HIS A 116 -6.41 -1.64 -5.36
CA HIS A 116 -7.72 -1.93 -5.94
C HIS A 116 -8.53 -0.65 -6.18
N GLU A 117 -8.55 0.25 -5.21
CA GLU A 117 -9.25 1.53 -5.30
C GLU A 117 -8.67 2.43 -6.42
N LEU A 118 -7.36 2.40 -6.59
CA LEU A 118 -6.65 3.05 -7.69
C LEU A 118 -6.80 2.30 -9.02
N LYS A 119 -7.44 1.12 -9.04
CA LYS A 119 -7.59 0.24 -10.20
C LYS A 119 -6.26 -0.22 -10.81
N LEU A 120 -5.21 -0.23 -10.04
CA LEU A 120 -3.93 -0.77 -10.47
C LEU A 120 -4.02 -2.30 -10.65
N PRO A 121 -3.41 -2.87 -11.70
CA PRO A 121 -3.49 -4.30 -11.96
C PRO A 121 -2.75 -5.09 -10.86
N ILE A 122 -3.47 -5.96 -10.17
CA ILE A 122 -2.90 -6.90 -9.19
C ILE A 122 -2.94 -8.29 -9.84
N VAL A 123 -1.84 -8.68 -10.45
CA VAL A 123 -1.69 -9.97 -11.14
C VAL A 123 -0.87 -10.89 -10.25
N GLY A 124 -1.50 -11.91 -9.66
CA GLY A 124 -0.84 -12.87 -8.76
C GLY A 124 -0.12 -14.00 -9.51
N ARG A 125 0.58 -14.85 -8.76
CA ARG A 125 1.31 -16.02 -9.29
C ARG A 125 0.40 -17.06 -9.95
N ASP A 126 -0.86 -17.08 -9.63
CA ASP A 126 -1.89 -17.91 -10.28
C ASP A 126 -2.16 -17.50 -11.73
N GLN A 127 -1.96 -16.22 -12.06
CA GLN A 127 -2.16 -15.65 -13.40
C GLN A 127 -0.85 -15.46 -14.17
N ASP A 128 0.24 -15.19 -13.46
CA ASP A 128 1.58 -14.99 -14.01
C ASP A 128 2.59 -15.71 -13.10
N PRO A 129 2.92 -16.98 -13.38
CA PRO A 129 3.80 -17.77 -12.52
C PRO A 129 5.22 -17.22 -12.38
N ASP A 130 5.71 -16.48 -13.36
CA ASP A 130 7.10 -16.02 -13.41
C ASP A 130 7.29 -14.63 -12.78
N TYR A 131 6.32 -13.70 -12.97
CA TYR A 131 6.44 -12.30 -12.55
C TYR A 131 5.23 -11.79 -11.77
N GLY A 132 4.28 -12.67 -11.42
CA GLY A 132 3.10 -12.31 -10.64
C GLY A 132 3.46 -11.84 -9.23
N LEU A 133 2.67 -10.91 -8.70
CA LEU A 133 2.84 -10.38 -7.35
C LEU A 133 2.65 -11.48 -6.31
N ALA A 134 3.62 -11.63 -5.43
CA ALA A 134 3.56 -12.51 -4.28
C ALA A 134 4.32 -11.91 -3.09
N PHE A 135 3.97 -12.35 -1.88
CA PHE A 135 4.63 -11.90 -0.64
C PHE A 135 5.17 -13.09 0.14
N ARG A 136 6.41 -12.95 0.59
CA ARG A 136 7.05 -13.81 1.58
C ARG A 136 7.20 -12.99 2.85
N LEU A 137 6.46 -13.34 3.88
CA LEU A 137 6.45 -12.64 5.16
C LEU A 137 7.15 -13.53 6.18
N LEU A 138 8.43 -13.25 6.43
CA LEU A 138 9.34 -14.17 7.11
C LEU A 138 9.84 -13.58 8.44
N SER A 139 10.04 -14.47 9.42
CA SER A 139 10.60 -14.10 10.71
C SER A 139 12.12 -14.32 10.71
N SER A 140 12.88 -13.26 11.01
CA SER A 140 14.34 -13.34 11.18
C SER A 140 14.79 -13.91 12.52
N ALA A 141 13.86 -14.43 13.34
CA ALA A 141 14.19 -15.01 14.65
C ALA A 141 15.15 -16.21 14.58
N HIS A 142 15.23 -16.92 13.45
CA HIS A 142 16.03 -18.13 13.28
C HIS A 142 17.06 -18.06 12.15
N GLU A 143 16.82 -17.25 11.14
CA GLU A 143 17.76 -17.00 10.04
C GLU A 143 17.61 -15.59 9.52
N GLN A 144 18.65 -15.04 8.91
CA GLN A 144 18.61 -13.70 8.36
C GLN A 144 17.62 -13.64 7.17
N VAL A 145 16.72 -12.68 7.20
CA VAL A 145 15.81 -12.34 6.12
C VAL A 145 16.31 -11.08 5.45
N LEU A 146 16.44 -11.10 4.12
CA LEU A 146 16.72 -9.92 3.33
C LEU A 146 15.40 -9.44 2.73
N THR A 147 14.99 -8.24 3.13
CA THR A 147 13.82 -7.58 2.54
C THR A 147 14.16 -7.07 1.15
N GLY A 148 13.20 -7.14 0.23
CA GLY A 148 13.35 -6.64 -1.13
C GLY A 148 12.39 -7.31 -2.12
N HIS A 149 12.51 -6.91 -3.38
CA HIS A 149 11.71 -7.39 -4.51
C HIS A 149 12.56 -8.16 -5.51
N GLU A 150 12.09 -9.33 -5.92
CA GLU A 150 12.68 -10.13 -7.00
C GLU A 150 11.60 -10.83 -7.83
N ASN A 151 11.55 -10.58 -9.13
CA ASN A 151 10.63 -11.24 -10.08
C ASN A 151 9.16 -11.27 -9.62
N GLY A 152 8.65 -10.15 -9.06
CA GLY A 152 7.27 -10.06 -8.55
C GLY A 152 7.10 -10.59 -7.12
N VAL A 153 8.11 -11.20 -6.51
CA VAL A 153 8.09 -11.64 -5.12
C VAL A 153 8.67 -10.57 -4.22
N ILE A 154 7.86 -10.12 -3.27
CA ILE A 154 8.25 -9.17 -2.23
C ILE A 154 8.50 -9.96 -0.95
N THR A 155 9.73 -9.91 -0.44
CA THR A 155 10.10 -10.49 0.84
C THR A 155 10.17 -9.40 1.89
N ILE A 156 9.50 -9.58 3.04
CA ILE A 156 9.54 -8.66 4.17
C ILE A 156 9.99 -9.42 5.42
N ASP A 157 10.98 -8.85 6.12
CA ASP A 157 11.31 -9.30 7.47
C ASP A 157 10.23 -8.80 8.46
N LEU A 158 9.57 -9.74 9.13
CA LEU A 158 8.53 -9.44 10.10
C LEU A 158 9.02 -8.67 11.32
N ALA A 159 10.32 -8.68 11.61
CA ALA A 159 10.92 -7.85 12.64
C ALA A 159 10.65 -6.35 12.41
N GLU A 160 10.43 -5.92 11.17
CA GLU A 160 10.03 -4.56 10.82
C GLU A 160 8.61 -4.18 11.31
N GLY A 161 7.80 -5.14 11.70
CA GLY A 161 6.52 -4.94 12.39
C GLY A 161 6.68 -4.52 13.85
N ASP A 162 7.82 -4.78 14.48
CA ASP A 162 8.14 -4.34 15.84
C ASP A 162 8.54 -2.86 15.87
N ASP A 163 7.83 -2.06 16.68
CA ASP A 163 8.05 -0.62 16.76
C ASP A 163 9.45 -0.26 17.26
N VAL A 164 10.01 -1.05 18.17
CA VAL A 164 11.34 -0.78 18.75
C VAL A 164 12.42 -1.09 17.72
N HIS A 165 12.32 -2.24 17.05
CA HIS A 165 13.26 -2.62 16.00
C HIS A 165 13.23 -1.64 14.83
N ARG A 166 12.03 -1.28 14.38
CA ARG A 166 11.85 -0.32 13.28
C ARG A 166 12.42 1.06 13.62
N GLU A 167 12.22 1.54 14.84
CA GLU A 167 12.76 2.82 15.29
C GLU A 167 14.29 2.78 15.40
N GLN A 168 14.88 1.66 15.80
CA GLN A 168 16.34 1.46 15.77
C GLN A 168 16.89 1.54 14.34
N LEU A 169 16.29 0.82 13.39
CA LEU A 169 16.67 0.88 11.98
C LEU A 169 16.52 2.29 11.41
N ARG A 170 15.42 2.98 11.74
CA ARG A 170 15.18 4.36 11.31
C ARG A 170 16.31 5.30 11.75
N VAL A 171 16.75 5.17 13.00
CA VAL A 171 17.84 5.98 13.54
C VAL A 171 19.19 5.59 12.94
N GLU A 172 19.45 4.28 12.78
CA GLU A 172 20.72 3.77 12.21
C GLU A 172 20.89 4.19 10.74
N MET A 173 19.77 4.24 9.98
CA MET A 173 19.77 4.61 8.56
C MET A 173 19.55 6.10 8.32
N ASP A 174 19.42 6.90 9.40
CA ASP A 174 19.09 8.33 9.33
C ASP A 174 17.85 8.64 8.47
N GLU A 175 16.83 7.79 8.58
CA GLU A 175 15.57 7.95 7.85
C GLU A 175 14.59 8.81 8.67
N PRO A 176 13.96 9.83 8.08
CA PRO A 176 12.98 10.65 8.79
C PRO A 176 11.64 9.93 9.01
N TYR A 177 11.36 8.89 8.25
CA TYR A 177 10.09 8.16 8.25
C TYR A 177 10.31 6.69 7.85
N ARG A 178 9.84 5.75 8.67
CA ARG A 178 9.87 4.33 8.36
C ARG A 178 8.62 3.64 8.94
N THR A 179 7.76 3.10 8.10
CA THR A 179 6.59 2.32 8.51
C THR A 179 6.47 1.06 7.69
N LEU A 180 5.89 0.01 8.26
CA LEU A 180 5.69 -1.24 7.53
C LEU A 180 4.81 -1.05 6.27
N LEU A 181 3.76 -0.24 6.34
CA LEU A 181 2.95 0.10 5.16
C LEU A 181 3.75 0.90 4.12
N GLY A 182 4.61 1.82 4.57
CA GLY A 182 5.52 2.57 3.69
C GLY A 182 6.45 1.63 2.95
N HIS A 183 7.01 0.63 3.64
CA HIS A 183 7.88 -0.37 3.04
C HIS A 183 7.14 -1.25 2.01
N PHE A 184 5.94 -1.73 2.34
CA PHE A 184 5.11 -2.41 1.34
C PHE A 184 4.82 -1.55 0.10
N ARG A 185 4.60 -0.23 0.27
CA ARG A 185 4.41 0.70 -0.86
C ARG A 185 5.68 0.87 -1.70
N HIS A 186 6.85 0.87 -1.06
CA HIS A 186 8.15 0.91 -1.73
C HIS A 186 8.37 -0.34 -2.57
N GLU A 187 8.27 -1.52 -1.97
CA GLU A 187 8.51 -2.79 -2.65
C GLU A 187 7.52 -3.04 -3.80
N VAL A 188 6.26 -2.64 -3.63
CA VAL A 188 5.30 -2.73 -4.73
C VAL A 188 5.59 -1.71 -5.84
N GLY A 189 6.31 -0.62 -5.54
CA GLY A 189 6.85 0.31 -6.53
C GLY A 189 7.76 -0.40 -7.53
N HIS A 190 8.70 -1.24 -7.05
CA HIS A 190 9.54 -2.08 -7.91
C HIS A 190 8.71 -3.03 -8.79
N TYR A 191 7.69 -3.69 -8.23
CA TYR A 191 6.77 -4.52 -9.02
C TYR A 191 6.10 -3.71 -10.14
N TYR A 192 5.63 -2.49 -9.87
CA TYR A 192 4.97 -1.66 -10.88
C TYR A 192 5.94 -1.06 -11.90
N PHE A 193 7.23 -0.93 -11.62
CA PHE A 193 8.22 -0.62 -12.65
C PHE A 193 8.17 -1.66 -13.77
N TYR A 194 8.27 -2.94 -13.44
CA TYR A 194 8.24 -4.03 -14.42
C TYR A 194 6.89 -4.22 -15.10
N ARG A 195 5.81 -3.76 -14.48
CA ARG A 195 4.46 -3.88 -15.04
C ARG A 195 4.04 -2.71 -15.92
N LEU A 196 4.50 -1.50 -15.61
CA LEU A 196 3.98 -0.27 -16.19
C LEU A 196 5.02 0.49 -17.01
N ILE A 197 6.30 0.39 -16.67
CA ILE A 197 7.39 1.17 -17.26
C ILE A 197 8.15 0.32 -18.28
N ASP A 198 8.74 -0.77 -17.85
CA ASP A 198 9.60 -1.63 -18.67
C ASP A 198 8.96 -2.15 -19.96
N PRO A 199 7.66 -2.55 -19.99
CA PRO A 199 7.02 -3.00 -21.24
C PRO A 199 6.74 -1.88 -22.23
N SER A 200 6.88 -0.61 -21.88
CA SER A 200 6.54 0.56 -22.71
C SER A 200 7.79 1.36 -23.08
N ASN A 201 8.21 1.34 -24.34
CA ASN A 201 9.35 2.14 -24.80
C ASN A 201 9.17 3.64 -24.52
N GLU A 202 7.94 4.16 -24.58
CA GLU A 202 7.65 5.57 -24.29
C GLU A 202 7.82 5.89 -22.81
N HIS A 203 7.26 5.04 -21.92
CA HIS A 203 7.42 5.20 -20.47
C HIS A 203 8.87 5.02 -20.04
N LEU A 204 9.59 4.05 -20.61
CA LEU A 204 10.99 3.80 -20.30
C LEU A 204 11.88 4.99 -20.71
N GLN A 205 11.61 5.61 -21.86
CA GLN A 205 12.32 6.82 -22.25
C GLN A 205 12.07 7.98 -21.27
N GLN A 206 10.82 8.23 -20.89
CA GLN A 206 10.47 9.29 -19.95
C GLN A 206 11.03 8.98 -18.54
N PHE A 207 11.03 7.70 -18.15
CA PHE A 207 11.66 7.26 -16.91
C PHE A 207 13.14 7.61 -16.89
N ASN A 208 13.90 7.26 -17.95
CA ASN A 208 15.33 7.54 -18.06
C ASN A 208 15.65 9.04 -17.98
N GLU A 209 14.78 9.88 -18.53
CA GLU A 209 14.92 11.34 -18.46
C GLU A 209 14.71 11.90 -17.04
N LEU A 210 13.85 11.27 -16.23
CA LEU A 210 13.47 11.75 -14.91
C LEU A 210 14.24 11.11 -13.76
N PHE A 211 14.50 9.80 -13.84
CA PHE A 211 15.07 8.99 -12.76
C PHE A 211 16.51 8.54 -13.06
N GLY A 212 16.91 8.47 -14.32
CA GLY A 212 18.21 7.97 -14.75
C GLY A 212 18.13 6.55 -15.32
N ASP A 213 19.28 5.91 -15.45
CA ASP A 213 19.44 4.60 -16.07
C ASP A 213 19.06 3.47 -15.08
N PRO A 214 17.97 2.71 -15.34
CA PRO A 214 17.59 1.59 -14.47
C PRO A 214 18.52 0.37 -14.59
N ASP A 215 19.33 0.28 -15.65
CA ASP A 215 20.29 -0.80 -15.90
C ASP A 215 21.69 -0.50 -15.33
N ALA A 216 21.87 0.63 -14.64
CA ALA A 216 23.12 0.95 -13.96
C ALA A 216 23.47 -0.15 -12.92
N ASP A 217 24.78 -0.32 -12.62
CA ASP A 217 25.23 -1.33 -11.66
C ASP A 217 24.72 -1.03 -10.26
N TYR A 218 23.73 -1.84 -9.84
CA TYR A 218 23.06 -1.69 -8.55
C TYR A 218 24.01 -1.88 -7.37
N GLN A 219 24.93 -2.89 -7.44
CA GLN A 219 25.85 -3.15 -6.34
C GLN A 219 26.88 -2.03 -6.19
N GLU A 220 27.40 -1.52 -7.30
CA GLU A 220 28.31 -0.35 -7.27
C GLU A 220 27.61 0.88 -6.69
N ALA A 221 26.35 1.12 -7.07
CA ALA A 221 25.53 2.22 -6.55
C ALA A 221 25.28 2.07 -5.04
N LEU A 222 24.98 0.86 -4.58
CA LEU A 222 24.77 0.53 -3.16
C LEU A 222 26.03 0.77 -2.34
N ASP A 223 27.18 0.24 -2.79
CA ASP A 223 28.48 0.38 -2.12
C ASP A 223 28.89 1.84 -2.02
N ARG A 224 28.68 2.62 -3.09
CA ARG A 224 28.92 4.08 -3.11
C ARG A 224 28.02 4.79 -2.09
N HIS A 225 26.73 4.49 -2.08
CA HIS A 225 25.78 5.13 -1.16
C HIS A 225 26.18 4.94 0.31
N TYR A 226 26.53 3.71 0.70
CA TYR A 226 26.92 3.42 2.09
C TYR A 226 28.33 3.93 2.46
N SER A 227 29.23 4.08 1.49
CA SER A 227 30.58 4.58 1.76
C SER A 227 30.73 6.10 1.71
N GLU A 228 29.99 6.77 0.83
CA GLU A 228 30.11 8.21 0.56
C GLU A 228 28.88 9.01 1.06
N GLY A 229 27.74 8.34 1.30
CA GLY A 229 26.46 8.97 1.61
C GLY A 229 25.80 9.60 0.37
N PRO A 230 24.64 10.26 0.57
CA PRO A 230 23.94 10.95 -0.50
C PRO A 230 24.74 12.17 -1.00
N PRO A 231 24.63 12.54 -2.30
CA PRO A 231 25.33 13.69 -2.85
C PRO A 231 24.87 15.01 -2.20
N GLU A 232 25.76 16.00 -2.12
CA GLU A 232 25.43 17.33 -1.59
C GLU A 232 24.27 17.95 -2.39
N GLY A 233 23.27 18.51 -1.68
CA GLY A 233 22.10 19.15 -2.30
C GLY A 233 21.06 18.15 -2.85
N TRP A 234 21.13 16.88 -2.49
CA TRP A 234 20.19 15.84 -2.94
C TRP A 234 18.72 16.22 -2.70
N GLN A 235 18.44 16.98 -1.65
CA GLN A 235 17.08 17.40 -1.27
C GLN A 235 16.37 18.24 -2.35
N GLU A 236 17.13 18.79 -3.32
CA GLU A 236 16.54 19.52 -4.44
C GLU A 236 16.01 18.63 -5.56
N HIS A 237 16.40 17.33 -5.58
CA HIS A 237 16.14 16.42 -6.69
C HIS A 237 15.49 15.10 -6.29
N TYR A 238 15.57 14.70 -5.02
CA TYR A 238 15.12 13.41 -4.52
C TYR A 238 14.19 13.57 -3.31
N VAL A 239 13.28 12.61 -3.14
CA VAL A 239 12.31 12.62 -2.03
C VAL A 239 12.91 12.16 -0.72
N SER A 240 13.95 11.29 -0.78
CA SER A 240 14.69 10.77 0.37
C SER A 240 16.18 10.65 0.03
N SER A 241 17.02 10.48 1.06
CA SER A 241 18.45 10.19 0.85
C SER A 241 18.65 8.85 0.15
N TYR A 242 17.83 7.85 0.47
CA TYR A 242 17.89 6.53 -0.14
C TYR A 242 17.52 6.54 -1.64
N ALA A 243 16.62 7.41 -2.06
CA ALA A 243 16.30 7.62 -3.48
C ALA A 243 17.53 8.01 -4.34
N THR A 244 18.59 8.56 -3.73
CA THR A 244 19.83 8.90 -4.46
C THR A 244 20.66 7.71 -4.87
N MET A 245 20.39 6.54 -4.30
CA MET A 245 21.20 5.35 -4.46
C MET A 245 21.19 4.82 -5.89
N HIS A 246 19.99 4.62 -6.47
CA HIS A 246 19.78 4.06 -7.79
C HIS A 246 18.47 4.55 -8.41
N ALA A 247 18.37 4.56 -9.74
CA ALA A 247 17.14 4.97 -10.44
C ALA A 247 15.90 4.13 -10.03
N ALA A 248 16.10 2.84 -9.78
CA ALA A 248 15.05 1.95 -9.31
C ALA A 248 14.55 2.32 -7.91
N GLU A 249 15.45 2.76 -7.01
CA GLU A 249 15.10 3.20 -5.66
C GLU A 249 14.42 4.56 -5.66
N ASP A 250 14.87 5.48 -6.51
CA ASP A 250 14.22 6.78 -6.71
C ASP A 250 12.76 6.60 -7.20
N TRP A 251 12.55 5.67 -8.11
CA TRP A 251 11.21 5.29 -8.54
C TRP A 251 10.38 4.72 -7.41
N ALA A 252 10.89 3.70 -6.69
CA ALA A 252 10.17 3.01 -5.64
C ALA A 252 9.81 3.96 -4.48
N GLU A 253 10.76 4.81 -4.04
CA GLU A 253 10.53 5.86 -3.04
C GLU A 253 9.48 6.86 -3.51
N THR A 254 9.62 7.39 -4.73
CA THR A 254 8.66 8.38 -5.27
C THR A 254 7.27 7.76 -5.44
N PHE A 255 7.18 6.49 -5.86
CA PHE A 255 5.93 5.74 -5.97
C PHE A 255 5.26 5.54 -4.61
N ALA A 256 6.04 5.13 -3.59
CA ALA A 256 5.55 4.98 -2.22
C ALA A 256 4.99 6.29 -1.66
N HIS A 257 5.70 7.40 -1.89
CA HIS A 257 5.25 8.73 -1.48
C HIS A 257 3.99 9.17 -2.23
N TYR A 258 3.86 8.86 -3.51
CA TYR A 258 2.63 9.12 -4.27
C TYR A 258 1.43 8.39 -3.69
N LEU A 259 1.57 7.09 -3.38
CA LEU A 259 0.53 6.30 -2.72
C LEU A 259 0.19 6.87 -1.34
N HIS A 260 1.21 7.20 -0.54
CA HIS A 260 1.03 7.79 0.78
C HIS A 260 0.19 9.08 0.74
N ILE A 261 0.51 9.97 -0.20
CA ILE A 261 -0.22 11.23 -0.40
C ILE A 261 -1.68 10.95 -0.77
N ARG A 262 -1.90 10.02 -1.72
CA ARG A 262 -3.24 9.67 -2.20
C ARG A 262 -4.11 9.08 -1.09
N ASP A 263 -3.61 8.07 -0.38
CA ASP A 263 -4.36 7.41 0.70
C ASP A 263 -4.64 8.38 1.87
N THR A 264 -3.67 9.25 2.20
CA THR A 264 -3.87 10.23 3.28
C THR A 264 -4.91 11.28 2.91
N LEU A 265 -4.92 11.78 1.67
CA LEU A 265 -5.95 12.70 1.19
C LEU A 265 -7.34 12.06 1.22
N ASP A 266 -7.46 10.82 0.73
CA ASP A 266 -8.72 10.08 0.74
C ASP A 266 -9.21 9.84 2.18
N THR A 267 -8.33 9.42 3.07
CA THR A 267 -8.65 9.20 4.49
C THR A 267 -9.10 10.49 5.17
N SER A 268 -8.42 11.60 4.90
CA SER A 268 -8.76 12.91 5.47
C SER A 268 -10.11 13.40 4.98
N ALA A 269 -10.39 13.24 3.67
CA ALA A 269 -11.68 13.62 3.07
C ALA A 269 -12.83 12.81 3.70
N TRP A 270 -12.68 11.49 3.80
CA TRP A 270 -13.68 10.61 4.42
C TRP A 270 -13.89 10.88 5.91
N SER A 271 -12.84 11.26 6.63
CA SER A 271 -12.92 11.59 8.05
C SER A 271 -13.48 12.99 8.33
N GLY A 272 -13.75 13.78 7.29
CA GLY A 272 -14.15 15.17 7.42
C GLY A 272 -13.01 16.10 7.88
N PHE A 273 -11.77 15.64 7.81
CA PHE A 273 -10.56 16.39 8.12
C PHE A 273 -9.86 16.82 6.82
N ALA A 274 -10.58 17.59 6.00
CA ALA A 274 -10.03 18.10 4.75
C ALA A 274 -9.71 19.59 4.90
N PRO A 275 -8.63 20.10 4.25
CA PRO A 275 -8.43 21.53 4.13
C PRO A 275 -9.68 22.22 3.56
N ALA A 276 -9.90 23.49 3.89
CA ALA A 276 -11.08 24.23 3.43
C ALA A 276 -11.25 24.27 1.89
N THR A 277 -10.16 23.98 1.16
CA THR A 277 -10.12 23.91 -0.31
C THR A 277 -10.29 22.49 -0.86
N ALA A 278 -10.24 21.45 -0.01
CA ALA A 278 -10.44 20.08 -0.45
C ALA A 278 -11.93 19.78 -0.59
N THR A 279 -12.32 19.26 -1.73
CA THR A 279 -13.67 18.75 -1.94
C THR A 279 -13.76 17.31 -1.43
N PHE A 280 -14.95 16.88 -1.00
CA PHE A 280 -15.22 15.47 -0.66
C PHE A 280 -15.21 14.57 -1.91
N ASP A 281 -15.24 15.18 -3.10
CA ASP A 281 -15.10 14.47 -4.34
C ASP A 281 -13.65 14.01 -4.48
N ARG A 282 -13.47 12.73 -4.78
CA ARG A 282 -12.14 12.16 -5.03
C ARG A 282 -11.47 12.95 -6.15
N PRO A 283 -10.17 13.23 -6.02
CA PRO A 283 -9.42 13.76 -7.14
C PRO A 283 -9.59 12.82 -8.34
N VAL A 284 -10.16 13.33 -9.40
CA VAL A 284 -10.27 12.58 -10.66
C VAL A 284 -8.85 12.27 -11.12
N LEU A 285 -8.56 11.01 -11.46
CA LEU A 285 -7.32 10.64 -12.11
C LEU A 285 -7.26 11.37 -13.46
N GLY A 286 -6.11 11.89 -13.81
CA GLY A 286 -5.84 12.58 -15.07
C GLY A 286 -4.74 13.64 -14.91
N PRO A 287 -4.06 14.04 -15.99
CA PRO A 287 -2.93 14.97 -15.94
C PRO A 287 -3.26 16.31 -15.25
N SER A 288 -4.50 16.77 -15.41
CA SER A 288 -4.98 18.01 -14.75
C SER A 288 -5.26 17.81 -13.26
N ALA A 289 -5.52 16.60 -12.81
CA ALA A 289 -5.83 16.31 -11.40
C ALA A 289 -4.59 16.29 -10.51
N PHE A 290 -3.39 16.05 -11.06
CA PHE A 290 -2.15 16.02 -10.27
C PHE A 290 -1.90 17.33 -9.52
N GLN A 291 -2.05 18.47 -10.18
CA GLN A 291 -1.89 19.77 -9.52
C GLN A 291 -2.91 19.95 -8.38
N THR A 292 -4.14 19.51 -8.58
CA THR A 292 -5.17 19.53 -7.54
C THR A 292 -4.78 18.66 -6.32
N ILE A 293 -4.17 17.50 -6.55
CA ILE A 293 -3.65 16.64 -5.48
C ILE A 293 -2.61 17.39 -4.66
N ILE A 294 -1.66 18.04 -5.31
CA ILE A 294 -0.60 18.79 -4.62
C ILE A 294 -1.14 20.02 -3.90
N ASP A 295 -2.06 20.75 -4.50
CA ASP A 295 -2.70 21.93 -3.89
C ASP A 295 -3.51 21.57 -2.62
N MET A 296 -4.07 20.36 -2.56
CA MET A 296 -4.72 19.82 -1.36
C MET A 296 -3.71 19.26 -0.35
N TRP A 297 -2.67 18.58 -0.83
CA TRP A 297 -1.70 17.91 0.01
C TRP A 297 -0.89 18.88 0.87
N LEU A 298 -0.33 19.95 0.28
CA LEU A 298 0.54 20.87 0.99
C LEU A 298 -0.10 21.50 2.23
N PRO A 299 -1.33 22.06 2.19
CA PRO A 299 -1.96 22.59 3.39
C PRO A 299 -2.39 21.49 4.38
N LEU A 300 -2.75 20.29 3.90
CA LEU A 300 -3.10 19.17 4.77
C LEU A 300 -1.89 18.68 5.55
N SER A 301 -0.78 18.36 4.86
CA SER A 301 0.46 17.86 5.50
C SER A 301 1.02 18.87 6.50
N TRP A 302 0.99 20.17 6.16
CA TRP A 302 1.32 21.24 7.10
C TRP A 302 0.46 21.18 8.36
N SER A 303 -0.86 21.06 8.19
CA SER A 303 -1.79 21.03 9.33
C SER A 303 -1.57 19.80 10.21
N LEU A 304 -1.36 18.63 9.60
CA LEU A 304 -1.05 17.39 10.31
C LEU A 304 0.25 17.50 11.11
N ASN A 305 1.30 18.07 10.52
CA ASN A 305 2.57 18.31 11.19
C ASN A 305 2.39 19.25 12.39
N MET A 306 1.63 20.34 12.22
CA MET A 306 1.37 21.27 13.34
C MET A 306 0.57 20.63 14.47
N VAL A 307 -0.43 19.80 14.16
CA VAL A 307 -1.20 19.05 15.16
C VAL A 307 -0.26 18.08 15.89
N ASN A 308 0.59 17.32 15.17
CA ASN A 308 1.51 16.37 15.78
C ASN A 308 2.53 17.05 16.70
N ARG A 309 3.11 18.17 16.27
CA ARG A 309 3.99 19.02 17.11
C ARG A 309 3.26 19.53 18.36
N SER A 310 1.97 19.91 18.26
CA SER A 310 1.17 20.33 19.41
C SER A 310 0.98 19.20 20.45
N MET A 311 1.07 17.94 20.02
CA MET A 311 1.02 16.76 20.89
C MET A 311 2.40 16.34 21.40
N GLY A 312 3.48 17.05 21.02
CA GLY A 312 4.85 16.77 21.46
C GLY A 312 5.57 15.71 20.62
N HIS A 313 5.15 15.48 19.40
CA HIS A 313 5.75 14.55 18.45
C HIS A 313 6.40 15.28 17.28
N ASP A 314 7.26 14.57 16.54
CA ASP A 314 7.87 15.04 15.30
C ASP A 314 6.83 15.14 14.17
N ASP A 315 7.23 15.69 13.02
CA ASP A 315 6.36 15.82 11.87
C ASP A 315 5.87 14.44 11.36
N LEU A 316 4.58 14.31 11.10
CA LEU A 316 4.00 13.10 10.48
C LEU A 316 4.49 12.91 9.04
N TYR A 317 4.70 13.99 8.33
CA TYR A 317 5.26 14.00 6.99
C TYR A 317 6.39 15.03 6.92
N PRO A 318 7.64 14.62 7.21
CA PRO A 318 8.79 15.52 7.32
C PRO A 318 9.46 15.85 5.99
N PHE A 319 8.89 15.43 4.86
CA PHE A 319 9.50 15.56 3.54
C PHE A 319 9.14 16.88 2.86
N VAL A 320 10.11 17.41 2.13
CA VAL A 320 9.94 18.54 1.22
C VAL A 320 9.77 17.98 -0.20
N LEU A 321 8.83 18.54 -0.96
CA LEU A 321 8.57 18.13 -2.35
C LEU A 321 9.08 19.20 -3.31
N PRO A 322 10.36 19.18 -3.73
CA PRO A 322 10.91 20.11 -4.70
C PRO A 322 10.33 19.85 -6.10
N VAL A 323 10.54 20.79 -7.01
CA VAL A 323 9.99 20.73 -8.38
C VAL A 323 10.38 19.44 -9.10
N ALA A 324 11.61 18.97 -8.94
CA ALA A 324 12.10 17.73 -9.56
C ALA A 324 11.30 16.50 -9.07
N VAL A 325 11.06 16.40 -7.76
CA VAL A 325 10.25 15.31 -7.18
C VAL A 325 8.79 15.40 -7.65
N LEU A 326 8.22 16.61 -7.72
CA LEU A 326 6.86 16.79 -8.25
C LEU A 326 6.74 16.41 -9.72
N GLN A 327 7.78 16.58 -10.54
CA GLN A 327 7.81 16.11 -11.93
C GLN A 327 7.79 14.57 -12.00
N LYS A 328 8.58 13.90 -11.17
CA LYS A 328 8.59 12.43 -11.02
C LYS A 328 7.23 11.90 -10.57
N MET A 329 6.64 12.50 -9.55
CA MET A 329 5.29 12.12 -9.07
C MET A 329 4.21 12.35 -10.14
N LYS A 330 4.34 13.43 -10.93
CA LYS A 330 3.42 13.69 -12.04
C LYS A 330 3.52 12.62 -13.13
N PHE A 331 4.73 12.15 -13.42
CA PHE A 331 4.92 11.03 -14.35
C PHE A 331 4.23 9.76 -13.82
N ILE A 332 4.44 9.38 -12.55
CA ILE A 332 3.76 8.26 -11.90
C ILE A 332 2.23 8.41 -12.03
N HIS A 333 1.72 9.59 -11.71
CA HIS A 333 0.28 9.89 -11.82
C HIS A 333 -0.23 9.67 -13.25
N THR A 334 0.51 10.14 -14.27
CA THR A 334 0.14 9.99 -15.68
C THR A 334 0.10 8.52 -16.09
N VAL A 335 1.11 7.75 -15.75
CA VAL A 335 1.17 6.31 -16.04
C VAL A 335 0.00 5.55 -15.39
N ILE A 336 -0.31 5.86 -14.14
CA ILE A 336 -1.45 5.24 -13.44
C ILE A 336 -2.77 5.61 -14.13
N ASP A 337 -2.97 6.87 -14.51
CA ASP A 337 -4.18 7.33 -15.20
C ASP A 337 -4.36 6.64 -16.57
N GLU A 338 -3.31 6.52 -17.34
CA GLU A 338 -3.34 5.84 -18.64
C GLU A 338 -3.76 4.37 -18.50
N VAL A 339 -3.14 3.64 -17.59
CA VAL A 339 -3.44 2.21 -17.36
C VAL A 339 -4.86 2.00 -16.86
N THR A 340 -5.34 2.88 -16.00
CA THR A 340 -6.67 2.74 -15.37
C THR A 340 -7.81 3.27 -16.23
N SER A 341 -7.49 4.11 -17.24
CA SER A 341 -8.45 4.61 -18.22
C SER A 341 -8.67 3.65 -19.40
N LEU A 342 -7.78 2.67 -19.58
CA LEU A 342 -7.97 1.64 -20.61
C LEU A 342 -9.12 0.71 -20.20
N PRO A 343 -10.07 0.37 -21.11
CA PRO A 343 -11.08 -0.63 -20.80
C PRO A 343 -10.38 -1.94 -20.46
N SER A 344 -10.74 -2.52 -19.29
CA SER A 344 -10.22 -3.81 -18.85
C SER A 344 -10.28 -4.82 -20.00
N ARG A 345 -9.11 -5.25 -20.51
CA ARG A 345 -9.05 -6.35 -21.46
C ARG A 345 -9.68 -7.56 -20.79
N PRO A 346 -10.74 -8.18 -21.36
CA PRO A 346 -11.23 -9.43 -20.83
C PRO A 346 -10.07 -10.43 -20.83
N ALA A 347 -9.85 -11.10 -19.69
CA ALA A 347 -8.93 -12.21 -19.63
C ALA A 347 -9.26 -13.16 -20.79
N ALA A 348 -8.31 -13.39 -21.67
CA ALA A 348 -8.46 -14.36 -22.74
C ALA A 348 -8.57 -15.73 -22.04
N PHE A 349 -9.78 -16.25 -21.92
CA PHE A 349 -9.99 -17.66 -21.62
C PHE A 349 -9.44 -18.42 -22.83
N SER A 350 -8.24 -19.00 -22.70
CA SER A 350 -7.78 -20.04 -23.58
C SER A 350 -8.63 -21.29 -23.32
N GLU A 351 -9.41 -21.69 -24.33
CA GLU A 351 -10.09 -22.98 -24.39
C GLU A 351 -9.11 -24.16 -24.27
#